data_5eb5dddd3b8d643bea3904eaa6822cba
#
_entry.id   5eb5dddd3b8d643bea3904eaa6822cba
#
_cell.length_a   1.000
_cell.length_b   1.000
_cell.length_c   1.000
_cell.angle_alpha   90.00
_cell.angle_beta   90.00
_cell.angle_gamma   90.00
#
_symmetry.space_group_name_H-M   'P 1'
#
loop_
_entity.id
_entity.type
_entity.pdbx_description
1 polymer ?
#
loop_
_entity_poly.entity_id
_entity_poly.type
_entity_poly.pdbx_seq_one_letter_code
_entity_poly.pdbx_strand_id
1 'polypeptide(L)'
;CADGTAEYNGAPASRHVCGLSDPTAHASVNFVGAPALTMRQYPAYKQNILVGAGFRVTAPLGQYDPTRLINIGTNRWSFKPELGVSKGLGRLTVEFIGTATFFTHNNDFFGGNTQSQAPLYSGQVIAIYTFKSGIWGAAGALLYGGGATTVNEGEPSKPQENGRVGAVLVFPAGKK
;
A
#
# COMPACT_ATOMS: atom_id res chain seq x y z
N CYS A 1 -18.28 -1.26 -3.01
CA CYS A 1 -18.65 -2.17 -4.11
C CYS A 1 -17.43 -2.37 -5.02
N ALA A 2 -17.33 -3.54 -5.64
CA ALA A 2 -16.35 -3.87 -6.66
C ALA A 2 -17.07 -4.44 -7.88
N ASP A 3 -16.64 -3.99 -9.06
CA ASP A 3 -16.98 -4.56 -10.36
C ASP A 3 -15.73 -5.23 -10.91
N GLY A 4 -15.86 -6.48 -11.31
CA GLY A 4 -14.74 -7.22 -11.86
C GLY A 4 -15.15 -8.12 -13.01
N THR A 5 -14.22 -8.29 -13.94
CA THR A 5 -14.30 -9.30 -14.99
C THR A 5 -13.07 -10.18 -14.90
N ALA A 6 -13.24 -11.47 -15.03
CA ALA A 6 -12.17 -12.47 -15.06
C ALA A 6 -12.48 -13.49 -16.12
N GLU A 7 -11.48 -14.21 -16.58
CA GLU A 7 -11.64 -15.35 -17.46
C GLU A 7 -11.22 -16.62 -16.72
N TYR A 8 -12.07 -17.64 -16.79
CA TYR A 8 -11.79 -18.95 -16.19
C TYR A 8 -12.14 -20.04 -17.20
N ASN A 9 -11.16 -20.86 -17.56
CA ASN A 9 -11.29 -21.91 -18.58
C ASN A 9 -11.88 -21.40 -19.92
N GLY A 10 -11.47 -20.20 -20.36
CA GLY A 10 -11.94 -19.57 -21.59
C GLY A 10 -13.35 -18.98 -21.52
N ALA A 11 -14.02 -19.02 -20.37
CA ALA A 11 -15.34 -18.43 -20.16
C ALA A 11 -15.21 -17.10 -19.38
N PRO A 12 -15.82 -16.00 -19.86
CA PRO A 12 -15.82 -14.73 -19.15
C PRO A 12 -16.74 -14.81 -17.91
N ALA A 13 -16.24 -14.38 -16.77
CA ALA A 13 -17.00 -14.20 -15.53
C ALA A 13 -17.02 -12.73 -15.16
N SER A 14 -18.20 -12.17 -14.93
CA SER A 14 -18.38 -10.82 -14.41
C SER A 14 -19.16 -10.85 -13.10
N ARG A 15 -18.80 -9.97 -12.16
CA ARG A 15 -19.52 -9.84 -10.91
C ARG A 15 -19.51 -8.40 -10.42
N HIS A 16 -20.68 -7.93 -10.01
CA HIS A 16 -20.86 -6.77 -9.15
C HIS A 16 -21.09 -7.24 -7.72
N VAL A 17 -20.31 -6.79 -6.76
CA VAL A 17 -20.42 -7.19 -5.36
C VAL A 17 -20.14 -6.00 -4.43
N CYS A 18 -21.00 -5.86 -3.40
CA CYS A 18 -20.84 -4.85 -2.35
C CYS A 18 -20.72 -5.56 -1.00
N GLY A 19 -19.85 -5.04 -0.13
CA GLY A 19 -19.67 -5.56 1.22
C GLY A 19 -18.47 -4.94 1.92
N LEU A 20 -18.12 -5.50 3.08
CA LEU A 20 -16.95 -5.10 3.84
C LEU A 20 -15.70 -5.74 3.26
N SER A 21 -14.64 -4.95 3.12
CA SER A 21 -13.31 -5.44 2.76
C SER A 21 -12.58 -5.98 4.00
N ASP A 22 -11.46 -6.65 3.78
CA ASP A 22 -10.58 -7.11 4.85
C ASP A 22 -10.09 -5.92 5.69
N PRO A 23 -10.28 -5.93 7.03
CA PRO A 23 -9.79 -4.87 7.91
C PRO A 23 -8.27 -4.91 7.99
N THR A 24 -7.68 -3.73 8.09
CA THR A 24 -6.24 -3.56 8.17
C THR A 24 -5.86 -2.75 9.39
N ALA A 25 -4.90 -3.25 10.17
CA ALA A 25 -4.22 -2.52 11.24
C ALA A 25 -2.82 -2.12 10.78
N HIS A 26 -2.39 -0.90 11.15
CA HIS A 26 -1.06 -0.38 10.84
C HIS A 26 -0.46 0.27 12.09
N ALA A 27 0.78 -0.07 12.39
CA ALA A 27 1.59 0.57 13.40
C ALA A 27 2.92 1.04 12.78
N SER A 28 3.40 2.21 13.21
CA SER A 28 4.70 2.72 12.74
C SER A 28 5.44 3.43 13.87
N VAL A 29 6.75 3.45 13.78
CA VAL A 29 7.65 4.13 14.71
C VAL A 29 8.77 4.81 13.94
N ASN A 30 9.06 6.06 14.33
CA ASN A 30 10.25 6.77 13.87
C ASN A 30 11.32 6.64 14.96
N PHE A 31 12.48 6.13 14.62
CA PHE A 31 13.58 5.87 15.56
C PHE A 31 14.80 6.77 15.34
N VAL A 32 14.83 7.52 14.23
CA VAL A 32 15.84 8.57 13.97
C VAL A 32 15.13 9.85 13.55
N GLY A 33 15.57 10.97 14.10
CA GLY A 33 15.19 12.31 13.64
C GLY A 33 13.78 12.77 13.99
N ALA A 34 13.05 12.06 14.83
CA ALA A 34 11.71 12.42 15.29
C ALA A 34 11.70 12.69 16.80
N PRO A 35 12.18 13.85 17.26
CA PRO A 35 12.14 14.20 18.67
C PRO A 35 10.70 14.38 19.15
N ALA A 36 10.43 14.07 20.41
CA ALA A 36 9.16 14.40 21.05
C ALA A 36 9.01 15.92 21.15
N LEU A 37 8.08 16.50 20.39
CA LEU A 37 7.85 17.93 20.32
C LEU A 37 6.47 18.29 20.88
N THR A 38 6.42 19.41 21.61
CA THR A 38 5.14 20.05 21.94
C THR A 38 4.58 20.76 20.70
N MET A 39 3.27 21.05 20.71
CA MET A 39 2.61 21.82 19.64
C MET A 39 3.25 23.20 19.40
N ARG A 40 3.86 23.81 20.44
CA ARG A 40 4.57 25.09 20.32
C ARG A 40 5.92 24.96 19.63
N GLN A 41 6.60 23.82 19.78
CA GLN A 41 7.92 23.56 19.21
C GLN A 41 7.84 23.09 17.76
N TYR A 42 6.73 22.47 17.40
CA TYR A 42 6.54 21.87 16.06
C TYR A 42 6.76 22.84 14.89
N PRO A 43 6.26 24.10 14.91
CA PRO A 43 6.47 25.04 13.80
C PRO A 43 7.94 25.48 13.60
N ALA A 44 8.76 25.39 14.65
CA ALA A 44 10.18 25.73 14.59
C ALA A 44 11.07 24.53 14.23
N TYR A 45 10.51 23.33 14.22
CA TYR A 45 11.25 22.12 13.92
C TYR A 45 11.65 22.08 12.44
N LYS A 46 12.93 21.84 12.22
CA LYS A 46 13.49 21.62 10.88
C LYS A 46 13.95 20.18 10.77
N GLN A 47 13.23 19.42 9.98
CA GLN A 47 13.60 18.05 9.70
C GLN A 47 14.93 18.00 8.94
N ASN A 48 15.87 17.19 9.42
CA ASN A 48 17.11 16.89 8.72
C ASN A 48 16.99 15.50 8.05
N ILE A 49 17.06 14.46 8.85
CA ILE A 49 16.81 13.07 8.42
C ILE A 49 15.82 12.43 9.38
N LEU A 50 14.91 11.66 8.86
CA LEU A 50 13.96 10.88 9.62
C LEU A 50 14.00 9.45 9.09
N VAL A 51 14.13 8.48 9.99
CA VAL A 51 14.07 7.05 9.63
C VAL A 51 13.02 6.41 10.52
N GLY A 52 12.13 5.65 9.88
CA GLY A 52 11.07 4.95 10.55
C GLY A 52 10.77 3.60 9.92
N ALA A 53 10.14 2.75 10.69
CA ALA A 53 9.62 1.47 10.23
C ALA A 53 8.13 1.37 10.55
N GLY A 54 7.42 0.64 9.71
CA GLY A 54 6.01 0.34 9.88
C GLY A 54 5.73 -1.14 9.67
N PHE A 55 4.61 -1.57 10.20
CA PHE A 55 4.10 -2.91 9.99
C PHE A 55 2.59 -2.88 9.83
N ARG A 56 2.12 -3.46 8.75
CA ARG A 56 0.70 -3.54 8.43
C ARG A 56 0.25 -5.00 8.41
N VAL A 57 -0.91 -5.26 9.01
CA VAL A 57 -1.55 -6.58 9.03
C VAL A 57 -2.96 -6.42 8.47
N THR A 58 -3.30 -7.24 7.49
CA THR A 58 -4.67 -7.33 6.96
C THR A 58 -5.25 -8.70 7.36
N ALA A 59 -6.40 -8.68 8.02
CA ALA A 59 -7.09 -9.89 8.47
C ALA A 59 -8.16 -10.30 7.46
N PRO A 60 -8.35 -11.61 7.18
CA PRO A 60 -9.33 -12.13 6.22
C PRO A 60 -10.75 -12.14 6.82
N LEU A 61 -11.29 -11.00 7.14
CA LEU A 61 -12.62 -10.82 7.75
C LEU A 61 -13.61 -10.11 6.81
N GLY A 62 -13.17 -9.81 5.59
CA GLY A 62 -14.02 -9.25 4.55
C GLY A 62 -14.99 -10.27 3.95
N GLN A 63 -15.92 -9.76 3.17
CA GLN A 63 -16.90 -10.62 2.50
C GLN A 63 -16.22 -11.48 1.44
N TYR A 64 -16.31 -12.79 1.63
CA TYR A 64 -15.72 -13.80 0.77
C TYR A 64 -16.73 -14.92 0.46
N ASP A 65 -16.77 -15.35 -0.80
CA ASP A 65 -17.61 -16.45 -1.30
C ASP A 65 -16.72 -17.39 -2.12
N PRO A 66 -16.39 -18.60 -1.61
CA PRO A 66 -15.48 -19.53 -2.28
C PRO A 66 -16.06 -20.12 -3.57
N THR A 67 -17.35 -19.96 -3.82
CA THR A 67 -17.99 -20.37 -5.08
C THR A 67 -17.83 -19.33 -6.19
N ARG A 68 -17.21 -18.18 -5.89
CA ARG A 68 -17.04 -17.06 -6.80
C ARG A 68 -15.57 -16.68 -6.95
N LEU A 69 -15.16 -16.41 -8.20
CA LEU A 69 -13.79 -16.01 -8.51
C LEU A 69 -13.48 -14.59 -8.07
N ILE A 70 -14.48 -13.68 -8.14
CA ILE A 70 -14.33 -12.27 -7.80
C ILE A 70 -14.93 -12.02 -6.41
N ASN A 71 -14.11 -11.56 -5.46
CA ASN A 71 -14.48 -11.31 -4.08
C ASN A 71 -13.95 -9.95 -3.60
N ILE A 72 -14.55 -9.39 -2.54
CA ILE A 72 -14.07 -8.18 -1.85
C ILE A 72 -12.99 -8.54 -0.84
N GLY A 73 -13.19 -9.59 -0.04
CA GLY A 73 -12.19 -10.16 0.85
C GLY A 73 -11.25 -11.09 0.11
N THR A 74 -10.05 -11.30 0.66
CA THR A 74 -9.01 -12.16 0.07
C THR A 74 -8.93 -13.55 0.69
N ASN A 75 -9.65 -13.77 1.81
CA ASN A 75 -9.65 -15.00 2.60
C ASN A 75 -8.25 -15.50 3.01
N ARG A 76 -7.32 -14.56 3.24
CA ARG A 76 -5.96 -14.84 3.70
C ARG A 76 -5.38 -13.65 4.45
N TRP A 77 -4.47 -13.93 5.36
CA TRP A 77 -3.70 -12.89 6.03
C TRP A 77 -2.66 -12.29 5.08
N SER A 78 -2.38 -11.01 5.26
CA SER A 78 -1.20 -10.39 4.69
C SER A 78 -0.44 -9.57 5.73
N PHE A 79 0.89 -9.59 5.62
CA PHE A 79 1.84 -8.94 6.53
C PHE A 79 2.77 -8.08 5.70
N LYS A 80 2.81 -6.78 5.99
CA LYS A 80 3.58 -5.82 5.21
C LYS A 80 4.51 -4.99 6.09
N PRO A 81 5.77 -5.43 6.32
CA PRO A 81 6.81 -4.56 6.84
C PRO A 81 7.11 -3.42 5.87
N GLU A 82 7.40 -2.25 6.43
CA GLU A 82 7.69 -1.01 5.74
C GLU A 82 8.93 -0.36 6.37
N LEU A 83 9.83 0.19 5.55
CA LEU A 83 10.97 0.99 5.98
C LEU A 83 10.97 2.30 5.20
N GLY A 84 11.04 3.42 5.91
CA GLY A 84 11.00 4.74 5.32
C GLY A 84 12.16 5.62 5.77
N VAL A 85 12.66 6.41 4.84
CA VAL A 85 13.66 7.46 5.09
C VAL A 85 13.17 8.74 4.46
N SER A 86 13.21 9.84 5.23
CA SER A 86 12.88 11.18 4.76
C SER A 86 14.03 12.12 5.04
N LYS A 87 14.43 12.92 4.05
CA LYS A 87 15.53 13.90 4.14
C LYS A 87 15.03 15.30 3.81
N GLY A 88 15.15 16.21 4.76
CA GLY A 88 14.90 17.63 4.55
C GLY A 88 16.12 18.33 3.94
N LEU A 89 15.92 19.04 2.84
CA LEU A 89 16.91 19.83 2.09
C LEU A 89 16.41 21.28 1.94
N GLY A 90 16.24 21.95 3.06
CA GLY A 90 15.68 23.30 3.10
C GLY A 90 14.18 23.31 2.78
N ARG A 91 13.79 23.73 1.58
CA ARG A 91 12.39 23.73 1.13
C ARG A 91 11.97 22.44 0.44
N LEU A 92 12.91 21.60 0.08
CA LEU A 92 12.67 20.29 -0.51
C LEU A 92 12.78 19.22 0.56
N THR A 93 11.82 18.32 0.61
CA THR A 93 11.90 17.06 1.37
C THR A 93 11.79 15.91 0.38
N VAL A 94 12.70 14.95 0.49
CA VAL A 94 12.66 13.73 -0.32
C VAL A 94 12.44 12.55 0.61
N GLU A 95 11.49 11.71 0.25
CA GLU A 95 11.11 10.52 0.99
C GLU A 95 11.28 9.28 0.13
N PHE A 96 11.79 8.22 0.73
CA PHE A 96 11.85 6.89 0.14
C PHE A 96 11.21 5.88 1.11
N ILE A 97 10.34 5.04 0.58
CA ILE A 97 9.65 3.98 1.35
C ILE A 97 9.80 2.67 0.58
N GLY A 98 10.37 1.67 1.24
CA GLY A 98 10.46 0.29 0.75
C GLY A 98 9.52 -0.62 1.52
N THR A 99 8.83 -1.54 0.85
CA THR A 99 7.92 -2.50 1.48
C THR A 99 8.03 -3.88 0.88
N ALA A 100 7.71 -4.91 1.69
CA ALA A 100 7.51 -6.28 1.23
C ALA A 100 6.19 -6.78 1.81
N THR A 101 5.32 -7.34 0.98
CA THR A 101 4.06 -7.94 1.43
C THR A 101 4.14 -9.44 1.32
N PHE A 102 3.89 -10.13 2.43
CA PHE A 102 3.83 -11.60 2.54
C PHE A 102 2.39 -12.02 2.74
N PHE A 103 2.02 -13.16 2.19
CA PHE A 103 0.67 -13.68 2.21
C PHE A 103 0.62 -15.09 2.79
N THR A 104 -0.41 -15.42 3.57
CA THR A 104 -0.74 -16.81 3.86
C THR A 104 -1.48 -17.44 2.68
N HIS A 105 -1.64 -18.74 2.71
CA HIS A 105 -2.45 -19.43 1.70
C HIS A 105 -3.94 -19.11 1.92
N ASN A 106 -4.69 -19.04 0.83
CA ASN A 106 -6.14 -19.14 0.84
C ASN A 106 -6.49 -20.62 0.53
N ASN A 107 -6.88 -21.36 1.56
CA ASN A 107 -7.15 -22.79 1.45
C ASN A 107 -8.58 -23.11 0.99
N ASP A 108 -9.37 -22.10 0.72
CA ASP A 108 -10.75 -22.22 0.22
C ASP A 108 -10.94 -21.26 -0.96
N PHE A 109 -9.99 -21.30 -1.89
CA PHE A 109 -10.07 -20.53 -3.12
C PHE A 109 -11.04 -21.18 -4.09
N PHE A 110 -11.70 -20.40 -4.92
CA PHE A 110 -12.71 -20.77 -5.92
C PHE A 110 -12.75 -22.26 -6.31
N GLY A 111 -13.86 -22.95 -5.97
CA GLY A 111 -14.04 -24.37 -6.26
C GLY A 111 -13.28 -25.32 -5.33
N GLY A 112 -12.90 -24.88 -4.11
CA GLY A 112 -12.20 -25.71 -3.13
C GLY A 112 -10.70 -25.86 -3.38
N ASN A 113 -10.12 -24.98 -4.19
CA ASN A 113 -8.69 -24.95 -4.47
C ASN A 113 -7.92 -24.23 -3.35
N THR A 114 -6.61 -24.39 -3.33
CA THR A 114 -5.69 -23.59 -2.52
C THR A 114 -4.96 -22.57 -3.41
N GLN A 115 -4.94 -21.31 -2.98
CA GLN A 115 -4.17 -20.26 -3.66
C GLN A 115 -3.02 -19.79 -2.76
N SER A 116 -1.82 -19.81 -3.30
CA SER A 116 -0.64 -19.18 -2.71
C SER A 116 -0.22 -17.94 -3.51
N GLN A 117 0.55 -17.06 -2.88
CA GLN A 117 1.13 -15.90 -3.56
C GLN A 117 2.54 -15.64 -3.06
N ALA A 118 3.47 -15.46 -3.99
CA ALA A 118 4.82 -15.03 -3.73
C ALA A 118 4.85 -13.61 -3.13
N PRO A 119 5.90 -13.21 -2.42
CA PRO A 119 6.01 -11.86 -1.88
C PRO A 119 5.90 -10.79 -2.96
N LEU A 120 5.23 -9.69 -2.60
CA LEU A 120 5.10 -8.49 -3.44
C LEU A 120 5.95 -7.38 -2.84
N TYR A 121 6.90 -6.87 -3.61
CA TYR A 121 7.80 -5.79 -3.21
C TYR A 121 7.35 -4.47 -3.78
N SER A 122 7.54 -3.38 -3.05
CA SER A 122 7.33 -2.04 -3.60
C SER A 122 8.35 -1.03 -3.11
N GLY A 123 8.66 -0.06 -3.96
CA GLY A 123 9.46 1.11 -3.66
C GLY A 123 8.74 2.39 -4.07
N GLN A 124 8.69 3.36 -3.17
CA GLN A 124 8.08 4.66 -3.42
C GLN A 124 9.09 5.76 -3.17
N VAL A 125 9.13 6.74 -4.05
CA VAL A 125 9.85 7.99 -3.86
C VAL A 125 8.88 9.16 -3.97
N ILE A 126 9.01 10.14 -3.06
CA ILE A 126 8.21 11.34 -3.04
C ILE A 126 9.14 12.53 -2.86
N ALA A 127 8.97 13.57 -3.67
CA ALA A 127 9.61 14.88 -3.52
C ALA A 127 8.54 15.91 -3.15
N ILE A 128 8.70 16.57 -2.01
CA ILE A 128 7.79 17.58 -1.48
C ILE A 128 8.51 18.93 -1.49
N TYR A 129 7.94 19.93 -2.14
CA TYR A 129 8.49 21.27 -2.16
C TYR A 129 7.56 22.28 -1.49
N THR A 130 8.09 22.98 -0.49
CA THR A 130 7.35 24.02 0.23
C THR A 130 7.70 25.39 -0.36
N PHE A 131 6.72 26.00 -1.00
CA PHE A 131 6.82 27.37 -1.52
C PHE A 131 6.70 28.41 -0.40
N LYS A 132 6.70 29.68 -0.75
CA LYS A 132 6.35 30.76 0.17
C LYS A 132 4.83 30.76 0.43
N SER A 133 4.42 31.33 1.56
CA SER A 133 2.99 31.58 1.85
C SER A 133 2.13 30.34 2.09
N GLY A 134 2.71 29.23 2.57
CA GLY A 134 1.95 28.03 2.94
C GLY A 134 1.50 27.16 1.75
N ILE A 135 1.90 27.49 0.55
CA ILE A 135 1.71 26.65 -0.63
C ILE A 135 2.76 25.54 -0.62
N TRP A 136 2.37 24.33 -0.92
CA TRP A 136 3.31 23.23 -1.11
C TRP A 136 2.83 22.30 -2.23
N GLY A 137 3.75 21.62 -2.85
CA GLY A 137 3.47 20.62 -3.86
C GLY A 137 4.30 19.37 -3.64
N ALA A 138 3.80 18.24 -4.07
CA ALA A 138 4.53 16.99 -4.08
C ALA A 138 4.37 16.27 -5.41
N ALA A 139 5.41 15.55 -5.80
CA ALA A 139 5.38 14.59 -6.90
C ALA A 139 6.04 13.30 -6.45
N GLY A 140 5.54 12.18 -6.92
CA GLY A 140 6.09 10.89 -6.51
C GLY A 140 5.81 9.79 -7.50
N ALA A 141 6.59 8.72 -7.35
CA ALA A 141 6.45 7.48 -8.10
C ALA A 141 6.43 6.30 -7.13
N LEU A 142 5.61 5.32 -7.43
CA LEU A 142 5.54 4.02 -6.78
C LEU A 142 5.76 2.95 -7.85
N LEU A 143 6.70 2.05 -7.59
CA LEU A 143 6.91 0.84 -8.38
C LEU A 143 6.65 -0.37 -7.50
N TYR A 144 6.04 -1.40 -8.04
CA TYR A 144 5.88 -2.67 -7.36
C TYR A 144 6.02 -3.85 -8.31
N GLY A 145 6.57 -4.93 -7.79
CA GLY A 145 6.85 -6.13 -8.55
C GLY A 145 6.86 -7.39 -7.69
N GLY A 146 6.65 -8.53 -8.34
CA GLY A 146 6.51 -9.84 -7.69
C GLY A 146 5.06 -10.29 -7.55
N GLY A 147 4.71 -11.00 -6.48
CA GLY A 147 3.34 -11.38 -6.17
C GLY A 147 2.72 -12.37 -7.15
N ALA A 148 3.51 -13.21 -7.81
CA ALA A 148 2.99 -14.31 -8.62
C ALA A 148 2.07 -15.22 -7.80
N THR A 149 0.93 -15.62 -8.34
CA THR A 149 -0.03 -16.50 -7.69
C THR A 149 0.03 -17.89 -8.26
N THR A 150 -0.14 -18.90 -7.41
CA THR A 150 -0.22 -20.31 -7.80
C THR A 150 -1.49 -20.91 -7.23
N VAL A 151 -2.23 -21.65 -8.04
CA VAL A 151 -3.42 -22.38 -7.62
C VAL A 151 -3.08 -23.86 -7.57
N ASN A 152 -3.26 -24.48 -6.39
CA ASN A 152 -2.82 -25.83 -6.09
C ASN A 152 -1.32 -26.01 -6.37
N GLU A 153 -0.94 -27.00 -7.15
CA GLU A 153 0.43 -27.27 -7.62
C GLU A 153 0.65 -26.85 -9.09
N GLY A 154 -0.22 -25.94 -9.59
CA GLY A 154 -0.14 -25.48 -10.97
C GLY A 154 1.02 -24.51 -11.23
N GLU A 155 1.17 -24.12 -12.48
CA GLU A 155 2.17 -23.13 -12.87
C GLU A 155 1.87 -21.75 -12.25
N PRO A 156 2.89 -21.05 -11.72
CA PRO A 156 2.72 -19.69 -11.21
C PRO A 156 2.26 -18.73 -12.32
N SER A 157 1.39 -17.80 -11.96
CA SER A 157 1.08 -16.66 -12.84
C SER A 157 2.32 -15.81 -13.10
N LYS A 158 2.30 -14.99 -14.13
CA LYS A 158 3.34 -13.98 -14.32
C LYS A 158 3.40 -13.04 -13.09
N PRO A 159 4.61 -12.66 -12.63
CA PRO A 159 4.76 -11.65 -11.61
C PRO A 159 4.10 -10.35 -12.04
N GLN A 160 3.62 -9.59 -11.06
CA GLN A 160 3.15 -8.23 -11.30
C GLN A 160 4.35 -7.31 -11.51
N GLU A 161 4.25 -6.41 -12.47
CA GLU A 161 5.19 -5.30 -12.70
C GLU A 161 4.35 -4.08 -13.02
N ASN A 162 4.20 -3.18 -12.05
CA ASN A 162 3.37 -2.01 -12.22
C ASN A 162 4.01 -0.78 -11.58
N GLY A 163 3.62 0.39 -12.09
CA GLY A 163 4.05 1.68 -11.56
C GLY A 163 2.92 2.69 -11.55
N ARG A 164 3.04 3.63 -10.63
CA ARG A 164 2.14 4.78 -10.53
C ARG A 164 2.96 6.02 -10.33
N VAL A 165 2.56 7.11 -10.99
CA VAL A 165 3.09 8.45 -10.76
C VAL A 165 1.95 9.36 -10.37
N GLY A 166 2.24 10.35 -9.54
CA GLY A 166 1.25 11.31 -9.09
C GLY A 166 1.87 12.62 -8.66
N ALA A 167 1.09 13.68 -8.71
CA ALA A 167 1.46 14.98 -8.19
C ALA A 167 0.26 15.63 -7.50
N VAL A 168 0.55 16.47 -6.50
CA VAL A 168 -0.44 17.27 -5.78
C VAL A 168 0.11 18.67 -5.58
N LEU A 169 -0.77 19.67 -5.66
CA LEU A 169 -0.46 21.06 -5.31
C LEU A 169 -1.53 21.54 -4.31
N VAL A 170 -1.08 22.09 -3.19
CA VAL A 170 -1.95 22.50 -2.08
C VAL A 170 -1.80 23.98 -1.83
N PHE A 171 -2.96 24.65 -1.73
CA PHE A 171 -3.08 26.07 -1.42
C PHE A 171 -3.79 26.24 -0.07
N PRO A 172 -3.39 27.24 0.74
CA PRO A 172 -4.12 27.54 1.96
C PRO A 172 -5.53 28.02 1.63
N ALA A 173 -6.53 27.45 2.25
CA ALA A 173 -7.91 27.90 2.14
C ALA A 173 -8.20 28.89 3.29
N GLY A 174 -8.47 30.16 2.96
CA GLY A 174 -8.84 31.18 3.93
C GLY A 174 -7.73 32.20 4.25
N LYS A 175 -8.13 33.36 4.69
CA LYS A 175 -7.23 34.40 5.24
C LYS A 175 -6.80 33.98 6.65
N LYS A 176 -5.49 34.12 6.94
CA LYS A 176 -4.98 34.13 8.32
C LYS A 176 -5.53 35.35 9.06
#